data_d902298cd596bef567d67c2ed818ddef
#
_entry.id   d902298cd596bef567d67c2ed818ddef
#
_cell.length_a   1.000
_cell.length_b   1.000
_cell.length_c   1.000
_cell.angle_alpha   90.00
_cell.angle_beta   90.00
_cell.angle_gamma   90.00
#
_symmetry.space_group_name_H-M   'P 1'
#
loop_
_entity.id
_entity.type
_entity.pdbx_description
1 polymer ?
#
loop_
_entity_poly.entity_id
_entity_poly.type
_entity_poly.pdbx_seq_one_letter_code
_entity_poly.pdbx_strand_id
1 'polypeptide(L)'
;MGLTILLCNGHILDEFSNLGDGVARGESLLDSTGMRPQGDQPMDEQLSTLPPGTHIVVHRKDGGRWEGWLLPRDPYSPPESFRLKLSSGYNIGLSLREVASIETIGGAPWGEVAGHNAPPNEVGGAHASPDGARVTILTTGGTIASYVDYTTGGVKPMPGWRALEALFPDDPGRVVLKDVFDILSEDIGPEHWERLAEEVQEAFQGGARGVVITHGTDTMAYTASALAFQLRDLPGPVVLVGAQRSIDRPSSDGIFNMRCAVQVAREADLGEVVVVMHSDASDIRADIHRGTRVRKMHSTRRDAFRTLNSSPLGWVDAAVHLTGDHRSRAKSTAKLEKGFDRNGRMLWIHPGITPEEATAATVGARGVLLVGTGMGHVPSQLLAWIRDQGKAGTLFAMTTQCLGGTVDPYVYSRGRELASSGVVYLGDMLPETAFVKLLWALHRAKGREAVEQTLGTDLAGEMSPGRSLFGERESNESRP
;
A
#
# COMPACT_ATOMS: atom_id res chain seq x y z
N MET A 1 24.04 25.34 22.96
CA MET A 1 22.95 25.52 23.94
C MET A 1 22.11 24.28 23.88
N GLY A 2 22.20 23.46 24.93
CA GLY A 2 21.57 22.15 24.98
C GLY A 2 20.11 22.21 25.31
N LEU A 3 19.36 21.28 24.73
CA LEU A 3 17.99 20.98 25.16
C LEU A 3 17.98 19.55 25.71
N THR A 4 17.76 19.47 27.01
CA THR A 4 17.71 18.25 27.81
C THR A 4 16.36 17.58 27.64
N ILE A 5 16.34 16.32 27.25
CA ILE A 5 15.16 15.46 27.30
C ILE A 5 15.06 14.89 28.71
N LEU A 6 13.99 15.20 29.41
CA LEU A 6 13.64 14.64 30.72
C LEU A 6 12.79 13.37 30.52
N LEU A 7 13.37 12.24 30.87
CA LEU A 7 12.67 11.00 31.16
C LEU A 7 12.15 11.06 32.60
N CYS A 8 10.85 10.93 32.80
CA CYS A 8 10.26 10.71 34.12
C CYS A 8 9.74 9.27 34.21
N ASN A 9 10.55 8.41 34.80
CA ASN A 9 10.09 7.24 35.51
C ASN A 9 9.98 7.65 37.00
N GLY A 10 8.85 7.37 37.64
CA GLY A 10 8.70 7.61 39.06
C GLY A 10 7.49 6.92 39.65
N HIS A 11 7.72 5.76 40.24
CA HIS A 11 6.84 5.14 41.24
C HIS A 11 6.66 6.09 42.42
N ILE A 12 5.45 6.25 42.90
CA ILE A 12 5.17 6.58 44.30
C ILE A 12 4.03 5.67 44.74
N LEU A 13 4.35 4.83 45.69
CA LEU A 13 3.46 4.04 46.52
C LEU A 13 3.16 4.80 47.80
N ASP A 14 1.95 4.55 48.31
CA ASP A 14 1.49 4.60 49.70
C ASP A 14 1.36 5.92 50.44
N GLU A 15 0.21 5.96 51.03
CA GLU A 15 -0.31 6.33 52.31
C GLU A 15 -1.47 7.36 52.24
N PHE A 16 -2.67 6.82 52.57
CA PHE A 16 -3.52 7.36 53.63
C PHE A 16 -4.72 6.47 53.82
N SER A 17 -4.61 5.68 54.90
CA SER A 17 -5.72 4.97 55.53
C SER A 17 -6.40 5.89 56.57
N ASN A 18 -7.70 5.67 56.76
CA ASN A 18 -8.55 6.06 57.85
C ASN A 18 -9.21 7.47 57.81
N LEU A 19 -10.52 7.40 57.67
CA LEU A 19 -11.47 7.90 58.68
C LEU A 19 -12.94 7.73 58.22
N GLY A 20 -13.66 6.94 58.98
CA GLY A 20 -14.95 7.36 59.52
C GLY A 20 -16.23 6.86 58.87
N ASP A 21 -16.83 5.87 59.49
CA ASP A 21 -18.22 5.45 59.29
C ASP A 21 -19.22 6.61 59.40
N GLY A 22 -20.17 6.62 58.46
CA GLY A 22 -21.34 7.49 58.49
C GLY A 22 -22.50 6.88 57.70
N VAL A 23 -23.23 5.97 58.35
CA VAL A 23 -24.49 5.43 57.82
C VAL A 23 -25.55 6.54 57.80
N ALA A 24 -26.04 6.89 56.63
CA ALA A 24 -27.34 7.58 56.51
C ALA A 24 -28.19 6.82 55.49
N ARG A 25 -29.23 6.19 55.96
CA ARG A 25 -30.34 5.61 55.16
C ARG A 25 -31.11 6.81 54.56
N GLY A 26 -31.11 6.88 53.23
CA GLY A 26 -31.98 7.73 52.45
C GLY A 26 -33.06 6.86 51.78
N GLU A 27 -34.29 7.09 52.14
CA GLU A 27 -35.48 6.42 51.65
C GLU A 27 -35.69 6.72 50.15
N SER A 28 -36.10 5.70 49.42
CA SER A 28 -36.45 5.77 48.01
C SER A 28 -37.76 6.54 47.82
N LEU A 29 -37.72 7.67 47.13
CA LEU A 29 -38.89 8.27 46.51
C LEU A 29 -39.10 7.63 45.14
N LEU A 30 -40.01 6.70 45.06
CA LEU A 30 -40.57 6.22 43.80
C LEU A 30 -41.66 7.18 43.37
N ASP A 31 -41.49 7.80 42.20
CA ASP A 31 -42.58 8.53 41.53
C ASP A 31 -43.60 7.54 40.98
N SER A 32 -44.87 7.96 40.96
CA SER A 32 -46.04 7.13 40.68
C SER A 32 -46.19 6.62 39.23
N THR A 33 -45.16 6.75 38.40
CA THR A 33 -45.16 6.31 37.01
C THR A 33 -44.16 5.17 36.72
N GLY A 34 -43.34 4.76 37.70
CA GLY A 34 -42.46 3.59 37.54
C GLY A 34 -41.32 3.70 36.49
N MET A 35 -41.10 4.89 35.95
CA MET A 35 -39.98 5.16 35.05
C MET A 35 -38.87 5.90 35.79
N ARG A 36 -37.68 5.34 35.83
CA ARG A 36 -36.48 6.07 36.26
C ARG A 36 -36.18 7.17 35.24
N PRO A 37 -35.80 8.38 35.70
CA PRO A 37 -35.35 9.43 34.79
C PRO A 37 -34.11 8.94 34.02
N GLN A 38 -34.02 9.23 32.71
CA GLN A 38 -32.99 8.81 31.75
C GLN A 38 -31.55 9.28 32.07
N GLY A 39 -31.29 9.82 33.26
CA GLY A 39 -30.02 10.44 33.66
C GLY A 39 -29.02 9.55 34.40
N ASP A 40 -29.35 8.32 34.79
CA ASP A 40 -28.56 7.55 35.77
C ASP A 40 -28.03 6.19 35.30
N GLN A 41 -28.11 5.89 33.99
CA GLN A 41 -27.47 4.69 33.49
C GLN A 41 -25.95 4.92 33.31
N PRO A 42 -25.10 3.92 33.69
CA PRO A 42 -23.68 3.97 33.43
C PRO A 42 -23.42 4.23 31.93
N MET A 43 -22.47 5.08 31.63
CA MET A 43 -22.14 5.51 30.24
C MET A 43 -21.87 4.32 29.31
N ASP A 44 -21.29 3.24 29.85
CA ASP A 44 -21.05 1.99 29.11
C ASP A 44 -22.36 1.27 28.74
N GLU A 45 -23.35 1.32 29.62
CA GLU A 45 -24.69 0.79 29.34
C GLU A 45 -25.42 1.60 28.26
N GLN A 46 -25.33 2.93 28.33
CA GLN A 46 -25.90 3.82 27.31
C GLN A 46 -25.32 3.51 25.93
N LEU A 47 -23.99 3.42 25.79
CA LEU A 47 -23.34 3.11 24.52
C LEU A 47 -23.62 1.70 24.02
N SER A 48 -23.77 0.72 24.92
CA SER A 48 -24.05 -0.67 24.52
C SER A 48 -25.45 -0.86 23.95
N THR A 49 -26.39 0.03 24.26
CA THR A 49 -27.74 0.02 23.67
C THR A 49 -27.84 0.68 22.31
N LEU A 50 -26.84 1.49 21.94
CA LEU A 50 -26.83 2.19 20.65
C LEU A 50 -26.26 1.28 19.54
N PRO A 51 -27.01 1.07 18.43
CA PRO A 51 -26.49 0.32 17.31
C PRO A 51 -25.29 1.02 16.66
N PRO A 52 -24.32 0.28 16.11
CA PRO A 52 -23.29 0.87 15.25
C PRO A 52 -23.91 1.70 14.11
N GLY A 53 -23.28 2.82 13.79
CA GLY A 53 -23.80 3.78 12.83
C GLY A 53 -24.71 4.86 13.45
N THR A 54 -25.00 4.79 14.75
CA THR A 54 -25.75 5.87 15.43
C THR A 54 -24.93 7.16 15.41
N HIS A 55 -25.56 8.28 15.02
CA HIS A 55 -24.96 9.60 15.05
C HIS A 55 -25.05 10.20 16.46
N ILE A 56 -23.92 10.48 17.06
CA ILE A 56 -23.83 10.95 18.45
C ILE A 56 -22.90 12.16 18.59
N VAL A 57 -23.20 12.98 19.59
CA VAL A 57 -22.29 14.00 20.11
C VAL A 57 -21.76 13.54 21.47
N VAL A 58 -20.46 13.59 21.61
CA VAL A 58 -19.76 13.28 22.85
C VAL A 58 -19.25 14.57 23.47
N HIS A 59 -19.69 14.87 24.66
CA HIS A 59 -19.17 15.96 25.47
C HIS A 59 -18.12 15.42 26.44
N ARG A 60 -16.92 15.99 26.41
CA ARG A 60 -15.83 15.60 27.30
C ARG A 60 -15.84 16.39 28.61
N LYS A 61 -15.26 15.79 29.63
CA LYS A 61 -15.09 16.42 30.96
C LYS A 61 -14.22 17.69 30.94
N ASP A 62 -13.32 17.78 29.93
CA ASP A 62 -12.46 18.96 29.71
C ASP A 62 -13.12 20.08 28.89
N GLY A 63 -14.41 19.93 28.54
CA GLY A 63 -15.18 20.87 27.73
C GLY A 63 -15.07 20.62 26.22
N GLY A 64 -14.27 19.63 25.77
CA GLY A 64 -14.18 19.23 24.36
C GLY A 64 -15.48 18.59 23.87
N ARG A 65 -15.77 18.77 22.58
CA ARG A 65 -16.93 18.18 21.89
C ARG A 65 -16.47 17.41 20.65
N TRP A 66 -16.97 16.17 20.52
CA TRP A 66 -16.80 15.37 19.33
C TRP A 66 -18.15 14.97 18.78
N GLU A 67 -18.31 15.04 17.46
CA GLU A 67 -19.51 14.65 16.75
C GLU A 67 -19.14 13.62 15.67
N GLY A 68 -19.92 12.52 15.59
CA GLY A 68 -19.63 11.46 14.65
C GLY A 68 -20.54 10.26 14.83
N TRP A 69 -20.26 9.22 14.07
CA TRP A 69 -21.03 7.98 14.07
C TRP A 69 -20.32 6.91 14.89
N LEU A 70 -21.07 6.25 15.76
CA LEU A 70 -20.56 5.16 16.59
C LEU A 70 -20.12 3.99 15.73
N LEU A 71 -18.87 3.58 15.88
CA LEU A 71 -18.34 2.40 15.20
C LEU A 71 -18.54 1.13 16.02
N PRO A 72 -18.58 -0.08 15.37
CA PRO A 72 -18.64 -1.34 16.08
C PRO A 72 -17.54 -1.46 17.13
N ARG A 73 -17.84 -2.08 18.25
CA ARG A 73 -16.83 -2.39 19.27
C ARG A 73 -15.86 -3.42 18.71
N ASP A 74 -14.58 -3.12 18.83
CA ASP A 74 -13.48 -4.01 18.50
C ASP A 74 -13.18 -4.90 19.70
N PRO A 75 -13.15 -6.23 19.55
CA PRO A 75 -12.84 -7.16 20.66
C PRO A 75 -11.47 -6.91 21.31
N TYR A 76 -10.55 -6.27 20.59
CA TYR A 76 -9.19 -5.96 21.06
C TYR A 76 -9.05 -4.56 21.65
N SER A 77 -10.10 -3.73 21.59
CA SER A 77 -10.08 -2.40 22.21
C SER A 77 -10.24 -2.50 23.73
N PRO A 78 -9.61 -1.58 24.50
CA PRO A 78 -9.83 -1.53 25.93
C PRO A 78 -11.33 -1.48 26.28
N PRO A 79 -11.79 -2.20 27.32
CA PRO A 79 -13.21 -2.30 27.67
C PRO A 79 -13.88 -0.93 27.90
N GLU A 80 -13.12 0.03 28.40
CA GLU A 80 -13.59 1.40 28.68
C GLU A 80 -13.36 2.38 27.52
N SER A 81 -13.31 1.88 26.28
CA SER A 81 -13.13 2.72 25.09
C SER A 81 -14.16 2.43 24.01
N PHE A 82 -14.43 3.44 23.19
CA PHE A 82 -15.26 3.32 22.00
C PHE A 82 -14.68 4.17 20.87
N ARG A 83 -15.15 3.96 19.65
CA ARG A 83 -14.65 4.69 18.48
C ARG A 83 -15.77 5.43 17.78
N LEU A 84 -15.44 6.64 17.32
CA LEU A 84 -16.30 7.45 16.47
C LEU A 84 -15.69 7.61 15.08
N LYS A 85 -16.52 7.59 14.08
CA LYS A 85 -16.26 8.07 12.74
C LYS A 85 -16.64 9.53 12.66
N LEU A 86 -15.68 10.41 12.47
CA LEU A 86 -15.95 11.85 12.30
C LEU A 86 -16.42 12.15 10.87
N SER A 87 -17.11 13.27 10.68
CA SER A 87 -17.51 13.80 9.36
C SER A 87 -16.30 14.01 8.43
N SER A 88 -15.13 14.28 8.99
CA SER A 88 -13.85 14.35 8.25
C SER A 88 -13.34 12.99 7.74
N GLY A 89 -14.02 11.89 8.05
CA GLY A 89 -13.61 10.53 7.68
C GLY A 89 -12.60 9.87 8.63
N TYR A 90 -12.10 10.58 9.65
CA TYR A 90 -11.20 9.98 10.66
C TYR A 90 -11.96 9.13 11.67
N ASN A 91 -11.34 8.03 12.08
CA ASN A 91 -11.77 7.28 13.26
C ASN A 91 -10.99 7.77 14.46
N ILE A 92 -11.68 8.15 15.52
CA ILE A 92 -11.05 8.50 16.80
C ILE A 92 -11.46 7.50 17.87
N GLY A 93 -10.51 7.12 18.74
CA GLY A 93 -10.77 6.36 19.97
C GLY A 93 -10.98 7.31 21.13
N LEU A 94 -12.03 7.08 21.91
CA LEU A 94 -12.36 7.86 23.09
C LEU A 94 -12.42 6.96 24.32
N SER A 95 -11.90 7.44 25.44
CA SER A 95 -12.04 6.75 26.73
C SER A 95 -13.33 7.19 27.41
N LEU A 96 -14.11 6.22 27.91
CA LEU A 96 -15.30 6.48 28.70
C LEU A 96 -15.02 7.35 29.94
N ARG A 97 -13.80 7.26 30.48
CA ARG A 97 -13.36 8.05 31.64
C ARG A 97 -13.34 9.57 31.35
N GLU A 98 -13.16 9.95 30.09
CA GLU A 98 -13.07 11.34 29.64
C GLU A 98 -14.42 11.91 29.21
N VAL A 99 -15.45 11.10 29.10
CA VAL A 99 -16.79 11.47 28.63
C VAL A 99 -17.62 12.03 29.80
N ALA A 100 -18.21 13.18 29.58
CA ALA A 100 -19.16 13.80 30.50
C ALA A 100 -20.61 13.39 30.16
N SER A 101 -20.99 13.43 28.87
CA SER A 101 -22.31 13.01 28.41
C SER A 101 -22.26 12.63 26.92
N ILE A 102 -23.26 11.85 26.50
CA ILE A 102 -23.49 11.46 25.11
C ILE A 102 -24.90 11.86 24.73
N GLU A 103 -25.01 12.53 23.59
CA GLU A 103 -26.28 12.96 23.01
C GLU A 103 -26.48 12.25 21.69
N THR A 104 -27.61 11.61 21.49
CA THR A 104 -27.97 11.00 20.20
C THR A 104 -28.63 12.06 19.32
N ILE A 105 -28.02 12.31 18.18
CA ILE A 105 -28.60 13.21 17.17
C ILE A 105 -29.53 12.38 16.29
N GLY A 106 -30.81 12.73 16.27
CA GLY A 106 -31.79 12.13 15.37
C GLY A 106 -31.44 12.44 13.91
N GLY A 107 -31.17 11.43 13.13
CA GLY A 107 -30.86 11.50 11.69
C GLY A 107 -30.78 10.09 11.12
N ALA A 108 -30.93 9.97 9.80
CA ALA A 108 -30.77 8.70 9.14
C ALA A 108 -29.39 8.11 9.41
N PRO A 109 -29.26 6.77 9.55
CA PRO A 109 -27.98 6.12 9.59
C PRO A 109 -27.11 6.62 8.43
N TRP A 110 -25.80 6.76 8.65
CA TRP A 110 -24.87 7.32 7.67
C TRP A 110 -25.07 6.80 6.23
N GLY A 111 -25.47 5.54 6.05
CA GLY A 111 -25.73 4.93 4.74
C GLY A 111 -26.94 5.48 3.96
N GLU A 112 -27.87 6.20 4.62
CA GLU A 112 -29.04 6.77 3.97
C GLU A 112 -28.85 8.24 3.57
N VAL A 113 -27.90 8.93 4.19
CA VAL A 113 -27.61 10.36 3.90
C VAL A 113 -26.80 10.53 2.60
N ALA A 114 -25.98 9.55 2.24
CA ALA A 114 -25.29 9.50 0.96
C ALA A 114 -26.16 8.74 -0.06
N GLY A 115 -27.07 9.41 -0.73
CA GLY A 115 -28.04 8.83 -1.69
C GLY A 115 -27.42 8.02 -2.83
N HIS A 116 -26.93 6.83 -2.54
CA HIS A 116 -26.30 5.90 -3.49
C HIS A 116 -27.04 4.56 -3.59
N ASN A 117 -28.37 4.64 -3.65
CA ASN A 117 -29.18 3.52 -4.16
C ASN A 117 -29.59 3.81 -5.60
N ALA A 118 -28.65 3.74 -6.55
CA ALA A 118 -28.99 3.61 -7.95
C ALA A 118 -28.74 2.16 -8.40
N PRO A 119 -29.72 1.50 -9.01
CA PRO A 119 -29.55 0.14 -9.51
C PRO A 119 -28.49 0.09 -10.62
N PRO A 120 -27.83 -1.07 -10.82
CA PRO A 120 -26.86 -1.22 -11.90
C PRO A 120 -27.59 -1.15 -13.25
N ASN A 121 -27.37 -0.11 -14.02
CA ASN A 121 -27.73 -0.08 -15.42
C ASN A 121 -26.61 -0.66 -16.27
N GLU A 122 -27.03 -1.37 -17.29
CA GLU A 122 -26.27 -2.13 -18.25
C GLU A 122 -25.09 -1.37 -18.85
N VAL A 123 -24.04 -2.11 -19.14
CA VAL A 123 -22.79 -1.69 -19.78
C VAL A 123 -23.09 -0.94 -21.08
N GLY A 124 -22.97 0.36 -21.06
CA GLY A 124 -23.00 1.18 -22.26
C GLY A 124 -21.70 1.02 -23.04
N GLY A 125 -21.84 0.64 -24.30
CA GLY A 125 -20.75 0.38 -25.22
C GLY A 125 -19.75 1.53 -25.35
N ALA A 126 -18.50 1.19 -25.59
CA ALA A 126 -17.39 2.10 -25.83
C ALA A 126 -17.73 3.10 -26.96
N HIS A 127 -17.90 4.36 -26.62
CA HIS A 127 -17.98 5.44 -27.61
C HIS A 127 -16.57 5.76 -28.12
N ALA A 128 -16.30 5.38 -29.35
CA ALA A 128 -15.06 5.71 -30.04
C ALA A 128 -15.03 7.19 -30.42
N SER A 129 -14.07 7.96 -29.90
CA SER A 129 -13.78 9.29 -30.39
C SER A 129 -12.76 9.23 -31.53
N PRO A 130 -12.92 9.99 -32.63
CA PRO A 130 -12.12 9.86 -33.84
C PRO A 130 -10.71 10.45 -33.79
N ASP A 131 -10.34 11.24 -32.79
CA ASP A 131 -9.05 11.95 -32.82
C ASP A 131 -8.31 11.92 -31.48
N GLY A 132 -7.16 11.23 -31.47
CA GLY A 132 -6.00 11.48 -30.61
C GLY A 132 -6.02 10.80 -29.25
N ALA A 133 -4.95 10.75 -28.65
CA ALA A 133 -4.47 10.53 -27.27
C ALA A 133 -5.43 9.82 -26.28
N ARG A 134 -5.96 8.67 -26.65
CA ARG A 134 -6.84 7.85 -25.81
C ARG A 134 -6.03 7.24 -24.66
N VAL A 135 -6.49 7.39 -23.42
CA VAL A 135 -5.96 6.69 -22.23
C VAL A 135 -6.92 5.57 -21.85
N THR A 136 -6.40 4.37 -21.65
CA THR A 136 -7.19 3.26 -21.12
C THR A 136 -6.97 3.15 -19.61
N ILE A 137 -8.03 3.16 -18.83
CA ILE A 137 -8.00 2.91 -17.38
C ILE A 137 -8.49 1.48 -17.14
N LEU A 138 -7.63 0.66 -16.55
CA LEU A 138 -7.92 -0.69 -16.10
C LEU A 138 -8.19 -0.67 -14.61
N THR A 139 -9.36 -1.13 -14.16
CA THR A 139 -9.69 -1.16 -12.74
C THR A 139 -9.45 -2.54 -12.16
N THR A 140 -8.85 -2.58 -10.96
CA THR A 140 -8.55 -3.84 -10.26
C THR A 140 -9.12 -3.90 -8.84
N GLY A 141 -9.98 -2.93 -8.47
CA GLY A 141 -10.44 -2.73 -7.10
C GLY A 141 -9.52 -1.77 -6.33
N GLY A 142 -9.38 -2.00 -5.03
CA GLY A 142 -8.54 -1.19 -4.15
C GLY A 142 -9.24 0.07 -3.62
N THR A 143 -8.55 0.81 -2.75
CA THR A 143 -9.11 1.96 -2.00
C THR A 143 -9.57 3.11 -2.90
N ILE A 144 -8.97 3.28 -4.06
CA ILE A 144 -9.35 4.31 -5.03
C ILE A 144 -10.71 4.04 -5.68
N ALA A 145 -11.11 2.76 -5.73
CA ALA A 145 -12.40 2.30 -6.21
C ALA A 145 -13.23 1.69 -5.06
N SER A 146 -13.14 2.25 -3.87
CA SER A 146 -13.78 1.71 -2.67
C SER A 146 -14.55 2.79 -1.92
N TYR A 147 -15.55 2.37 -1.16
CA TYR A 147 -16.29 3.21 -0.22
C TYR A 147 -16.22 2.64 1.20
N VAL A 148 -16.48 3.47 2.18
CA VAL A 148 -16.58 3.02 3.57
C VAL A 148 -17.96 2.42 3.81
N ASP A 149 -18.00 1.15 4.15
CA ASP A 149 -19.22 0.55 4.73
C ASP A 149 -19.36 1.00 6.18
N TYR A 150 -20.25 1.92 6.39
CA TYR A 150 -20.45 2.54 7.71
C TYR A 150 -21.15 1.62 8.72
N THR A 151 -21.68 0.49 8.29
CA THR A 151 -22.27 -0.50 9.20
C THR A 151 -21.17 -1.36 9.86
N THR A 152 -20.11 -1.65 9.12
CA THR A 152 -18.97 -2.43 9.60
C THR A 152 -17.75 -1.57 9.96
N GLY A 153 -17.73 -0.31 9.52
CA GLY A 153 -16.57 0.58 9.61
C GLY A 153 -15.42 0.19 8.66
N GLY A 154 -15.61 -0.85 7.85
CA GLY A 154 -14.65 -1.36 6.87
C GLY A 154 -14.76 -0.65 5.52
N VAL A 155 -13.72 -0.79 4.71
CA VAL A 155 -13.72 -0.33 3.31
C VAL A 155 -14.15 -1.50 2.44
N LYS A 156 -15.15 -1.28 1.56
CA LYS A 156 -15.62 -2.25 0.57
C LYS A 156 -15.35 -1.74 -0.83
N PRO A 157 -14.99 -2.63 -1.76
CA PRO A 157 -14.90 -2.26 -3.17
C PRO A 157 -16.23 -1.71 -3.70
N MET A 158 -16.15 -0.70 -4.57
CA MET A 158 -17.28 -0.18 -5.31
C MET A 158 -17.00 -0.38 -6.80
N PRO A 159 -18.00 -0.75 -7.62
CA PRO A 159 -17.82 -0.74 -9.07
C PRO A 159 -17.28 0.64 -9.50
N GLY A 160 -15.95 0.68 -9.80
CA GLY A 160 -15.18 1.92 -9.77
C GLY A 160 -15.41 2.89 -10.92
N TRP A 161 -16.01 2.42 -12.02
CA TRP A 161 -16.09 3.20 -13.25
C TRP A 161 -16.93 4.48 -13.11
N ARG A 162 -18.05 4.47 -12.38
CA ARG A 162 -18.91 5.67 -12.23
C ARG A 162 -18.26 6.81 -11.46
N ALA A 163 -17.51 6.48 -10.43
CA ALA A 163 -16.77 7.50 -9.67
C ALA A 163 -15.63 8.08 -10.50
N LEU A 164 -14.98 7.26 -11.32
CA LEU A 164 -13.87 7.66 -12.18
C LEU A 164 -14.34 8.46 -13.40
N GLU A 165 -15.47 8.09 -14.02
CA GLU A 165 -16.05 8.82 -15.15
C GLU A 165 -16.41 10.27 -14.78
N ALA A 166 -16.91 10.46 -13.54
CA ALA A 166 -17.22 11.79 -13.02
C ALA A 166 -15.99 12.68 -12.78
N LEU A 167 -14.77 12.09 -12.77
CA LEU A 167 -13.53 12.87 -12.62
C LEU A 167 -13.08 13.54 -13.93
N PHE A 168 -13.61 13.11 -15.08
CA PHE A 168 -13.20 13.58 -16.40
C PHE A 168 -14.40 14.06 -17.24
N PRO A 169 -15.28 14.97 -16.72
CA PRO A 169 -16.49 15.39 -17.38
C PRO A 169 -16.22 16.15 -18.69
N ASP A 170 -15.07 16.82 -18.78
CA ASP A 170 -14.69 17.67 -19.90
C ASP A 170 -13.91 16.91 -21.01
N ASP A 171 -13.75 15.59 -20.89
CA ASP A 171 -12.94 14.79 -21.79
C ASP A 171 -13.67 13.52 -22.31
N PRO A 172 -14.90 13.65 -22.79
CA PRO A 172 -15.70 12.50 -23.21
C PRO A 172 -15.05 11.79 -24.41
N GLY A 173 -14.78 10.48 -24.26
CA GLY A 173 -14.22 9.64 -25.30
C GLY A 173 -12.69 9.60 -25.40
N ARG A 174 -11.95 10.36 -24.58
CA ARG A 174 -10.49 10.25 -24.48
C ARG A 174 -10.02 9.31 -23.39
N VAL A 175 -10.90 8.94 -22.46
CA VAL A 175 -10.67 7.93 -21.42
C VAL A 175 -11.57 6.74 -21.66
N VAL A 176 -10.99 5.56 -21.76
CA VAL A 176 -11.71 4.26 -21.86
C VAL A 176 -11.53 3.53 -20.57
N LEU A 177 -12.64 3.13 -19.94
CA LEU A 177 -12.63 2.36 -18.70
C LEU A 177 -12.89 0.89 -19.01
N LYS A 178 -12.10 0.00 -18.39
CA LYS A 178 -12.26 -1.45 -18.48
C LYS A 178 -12.07 -2.06 -17.09
N ASP A 179 -13.11 -2.72 -16.58
CA ASP A 179 -13.01 -3.48 -15.32
C ASP A 179 -12.32 -4.81 -15.59
N VAL A 180 -11.22 -5.07 -14.85
CA VAL A 180 -10.43 -6.30 -14.97
C VAL A 180 -10.68 -7.21 -13.77
N PHE A 181 -10.58 -6.65 -12.57
CA PHE A 181 -10.88 -7.32 -11.30
C PHE A 181 -11.54 -6.36 -10.33
N ASP A 182 -12.10 -6.94 -9.26
CA ASP A 182 -12.57 -6.20 -8.08
C ASP A 182 -12.12 -6.95 -6.82
N ILE A 183 -10.80 -6.89 -6.54
CA ILE A 183 -10.17 -7.63 -5.45
C ILE A 183 -9.27 -6.72 -4.61
N LEU A 184 -9.01 -7.14 -3.37
CA LEU A 184 -8.03 -6.48 -2.51
C LEU A 184 -6.62 -6.75 -3.01
N SER A 185 -5.70 -5.80 -2.81
CA SER A 185 -4.34 -5.93 -3.35
C SER A 185 -3.56 -7.11 -2.78
N GLU A 186 -3.82 -7.52 -1.55
CA GLU A 186 -3.20 -8.68 -0.91
C GLU A 186 -3.57 -10.02 -1.57
N ASP A 187 -4.66 -10.06 -2.32
CA ASP A 187 -5.11 -11.23 -3.08
C ASP A 187 -4.57 -11.24 -4.53
N ILE A 188 -3.87 -10.17 -4.95
CA ILE A 188 -3.27 -10.08 -6.28
C ILE A 188 -1.99 -10.92 -6.34
N GLY A 189 -1.97 -11.93 -7.22
CA GLY A 189 -0.86 -12.85 -7.44
C GLY A 189 -0.45 -12.98 -8.91
N PRO A 190 0.41 -13.95 -9.24
CA PRO A 190 0.97 -14.13 -10.58
C PRO A 190 -0.07 -14.22 -11.71
N GLU A 191 -1.19 -14.92 -11.52
CA GLU A 191 -2.29 -14.99 -12.48
C GLU A 191 -2.91 -13.64 -12.81
N HIS A 192 -3.03 -12.78 -11.79
CA HIS A 192 -3.55 -11.44 -11.96
C HIS A 192 -2.55 -10.53 -12.68
N TRP A 193 -1.24 -10.68 -12.41
CA TRP A 193 -0.20 -9.95 -13.13
C TRP A 193 -0.14 -10.34 -14.61
N GLU A 194 -0.32 -11.61 -14.93
CA GLU A 194 -0.38 -12.11 -16.31
C GLU A 194 -1.60 -11.53 -17.04
N ARG A 195 -2.75 -11.56 -16.40
CA ARG A 195 -3.98 -11.00 -16.95
C ARG A 195 -3.86 -9.49 -17.18
N LEU A 196 -3.32 -8.73 -16.22
CA LEU A 196 -3.08 -7.30 -16.38
C LEU A 196 -2.14 -6.99 -17.54
N ALA A 197 -1.09 -7.78 -17.71
CA ALA A 197 -0.15 -7.59 -18.81
C ALA A 197 -0.80 -7.83 -20.19
N GLU A 198 -1.72 -8.80 -20.28
CA GLU A 198 -2.55 -9.03 -21.49
C GLU A 198 -3.45 -7.83 -21.77
N GLU A 199 -4.16 -7.33 -20.74
CA GLU A 199 -5.04 -6.17 -20.88
C GLU A 199 -4.29 -4.90 -21.30
N VAL A 200 -3.09 -4.69 -20.76
CA VAL A 200 -2.21 -3.58 -21.18
C VAL A 200 -1.80 -3.73 -22.64
N GLN A 201 -1.41 -4.93 -23.08
CA GLN A 201 -1.04 -5.20 -24.47
C GLN A 201 -2.24 -4.94 -25.41
N GLU A 202 -3.44 -5.44 -25.05
CA GLU A 202 -4.66 -5.20 -25.83
C GLU A 202 -4.99 -3.70 -25.93
N ALA A 203 -4.86 -2.95 -24.82
CA ALA A 203 -5.09 -1.52 -24.82
C ALA A 203 -4.17 -0.77 -25.82
N PHE A 204 -2.87 -1.10 -25.83
CA PHE A 204 -1.94 -0.53 -26.79
C PHE A 204 -2.20 -0.95 -28.24
N GLN A 205 -2.59 -2.21 -28.48
CA GLN A 205 -3.04 -2.67 -29.80
C GLN A 205 -4.30 -1.94 -30.27
N GLY A 206 -5.19 -1.58 -29.34
CA GLY A 206 -6.37 -0.75 -29.56
C GLY A 206 -6.09 0.74 -29.75
N GLY A 207 -4.80 1.15 -29.77
CA GLY A 207 -4.37 2.52 -30.00
C GLY A 207 -4.34 3.42 -28.76
N ALA A 208 -4.31 2.84 -27.56
CA ALA A 208 -4.10 3.63 -26.34
C ALA A 208 -2.74 4.33 -26.39
N ARG A 209 -2.71 5.61 -25.99
CA ARG A 209 -1.47 6.39 -25.85
C ARG A 209 -0.74 6.08 -24.54
N GLY A 210 -1.47 5.65 -23.53
CA GLY A 210 -0.98 5.19 -22.25
C GLY A 210 -2.06 4.43 -21.51
N VAL A 211 -1.66 3.67 -20.52
CA VAL A 211 -2.55 2.82 -19.70
C VAL A 211 -2.42 3.24 -18.25
N VAL A 212 -3.55 3.45 -17.57
CA VAL A 212 -3.60 3.67 -16.12
C VAL A 212 -4.21 2.43 -15.47
N ILE A 213 -3.63 1.95 -14.39
CA ILE A 213 -4.14 0.81 -13.62
C ILE A 213 -4.44 1.28 -12.21
N THR A 214 -5.73 1.26 -11.81
CA THR A 214 -6.08 1.48 -10.42
C THR A 214 -5.73 0.25 -9.60
N HIS A 215 -5.07 0.42 -8.46
CA HIS A 215 -4.55 -0.70 -7.69
C HIS A 215 -4.56 -0.41 -6.19
N GLY A 216 -4.83 -1.41 -5.37
CA GLY A 216 -4.64 -1.30 -3.93
C GLY A 216 -3.17 -1.08 -3.59
N THR A 217 -2.90 -0.22 -2.62
CA THR A 217 -1.53 0.31 -2.40
C THR A 217 -0.56 -0.68 -1.75
N ASP A 218 -1.04 -1.74 -1.07
CA ASP A 218 -0.19 -2.60 -0.24
C ASP A 218 0.77 -3.48 -1.06
N THR A 219 0.33 -3.99 -2.22
CA THR A 219 1.15 -4.83 -3.10
C THR A 219 1.43 -4.21 -4.46
N MET A 220 1.17 -2.91 -4.63
CA MET A 220 1.36 -2.19 -5.90
C MET A 220 2.80 -2.29 -6.43
N ALA A 221 3.82 -2.29 -5.55
CA ALA A 221 5.21 -2.43 -5.94
C ALA A 221 5.52 -3.78 -6.59
N TYR A 222 4.89 -4.87 -6.14
CA TYR A 222 5.01 -6.19 -6.74
C TYR A 222 4.39 -6.22 -8.14
N THR A 223 3.16 -5.71 -8.28
CA THR A 223 2.45 -5.63 -9.56
C THR A 223 3.20 -4.75 -10.56
N ALA A 224 3.71 -3.59 -10.13
CA ALA A 224 4.50 -2.70 -10.98
C ALA A 224 5.77 -3.40 -11.49
N SER A 225 6.48 -4.12 -10.62
CA SER A 225 7.64 -4.92 -11.01
C SER A 225 7.27 -6.06 -11.97
N ALA A 226 6.15 -6.75 -11.72
CA ALA A 226 5.69 -7.85 -12.55
C ALA A 226 5.36 -7.38 -13.98
N LEU A 227 4.66 -6.26 -14.11
CA LEU A 227 4.36 -5.67 -15.41
C LEU A 227 5.63 -5.17 -16.11
N ALA A 228 6.59 -4.59 -15.36
CA ALA A 228 7.85 -4.12 -15.93
C ALA A 228 8.70 -5.24 -16.52
N PHE A 229 8.66 -6.45 -15.97
CA PHE A 229 9.36 -7.61 -16.53
C PHE A 229 8.60 -8.25 -17.67
N GLN A 230 7.27 -8.29 -17.64
CA GLN A 230 6.46 -8.90 -18.68
C GLN A 230 6.32 -8.05 -19.94
N LEU A 231 6.35 -6.73 -19.80
CA LEU A 231 6.06 -5.80 -20.90
C LEU A 231 7.34 -5.12 -21.38
N ARG A 232 7.65 -5.29 -22.66
CA ARG A 232 8.83 -4.71 -23.30
C ARG A 232 8.42 -3.79 -24.44
N ASP A 233 9.32 -2.87 -24.78
CA ASP A 233 9.14 -1.96 -25.91
C ASP A 233 7.79 -1.23 -25.85
N LEU A 234 7.47 -0.64 -24.69
CA LEU A 234 6.20 0.01 -24.44
C LEU A 234 6.03 1.28 -25.32
N PRO A 235 4.95 1.38 -26.10
CA PRO A 235 4.67 2.58 -26.90
C PRO A 235 4.14 3.76 -26.09
N GLY A 236 3.96 3.58 -24.81
CA GLY A 236 3.52 4.59 -23.85
C GLY A 236 3.65 4.13 -22.42
N PRO A 237 3.43 5.02 -21.44
CA PRO A 237 3.54 4.67 -20.04
C PRO A 237 2.40 3.74 -19.60
N VAL A 238 2.76 2.81 -18.70
CA VAL A 238 1.81 2.02 -17.90
C VAL A 238 1.90 2.55 -16.47
N VAL A 239 0.85 3.23 -16.02
CA VAL A 239 0.84 3.99 -14.77
C VAL A 239 -0.03 3.28 -13.74
N LEU A 240 0.58 2.75 -12.68
CA LEU A 240 -0.18 2.27 -11.52
C LEU A 240 -0.46 3.45 -10.59
N VAL A 241 -1.68 3.49 -10.06
CA VAL A 241 -2.15 4.53 -9.17
C VAL A 241 -3.09 3.97 -8.12
N GLY A 242 -3.08 4.55 -6.94
CA GLY A 242 -3.96 4.17 -5.85
C GLY A 242 -4.32 5.35 -4.97
N ALA A 243 -5.00 5.05 -3.86
CA ALA A 243 -5.30 6.02 -2.82
C ALA A 243 -5.07 5.43 -1.44
N GLN A 244 -4.56 6.23 -0.52
CA GLN A 244 -4.48 5.87 0.90
C GLN A 244 -5.81 6.06 1.62
N ARG A 245 -6.68 6.91 1.05
CA ARG A 245 -8.02 7.20 1.55
C ARG A 245 -9.03 7.08 0.43
N SER A 246 -10.11 6.36 0.70
CA SER A 246 -11.20 6.16 -0.26
C SER A 246 -11.78 7.48 -0.77
N ILE A 247 -12.31 7.46 -2.00
CA ILE A 247 -12.80 8.66 -2.71
C ILE A 247 -13.96 9.34 -1.99
N ASP A 248 -14.74 8.60 -1.23
CA ASP A 248 -15.88 9.09 -0.43
C ASP A 248 -15.47 9.93 0.79
N ARG A 249 -14.18 10.06 1.06
CA ARG A 249 -13.68 10.87 2.17
C ARG A 249 -13.28 12.28 1.72
N PRO A 250 -13.62 13.32 2.49
CA PRO A 250 -13.29 14.71 2.15
C PRO A 250 -11.81 15.00 1.92
N SER A 251 -10.92 14.17 2.50
CA SER A 251 -9.47 14.32 2.39
C SER A 251 -8.83 13.19 1.55
N SER A 252 -9.61 12.63 0.61
CA SER A 252 -9.08 11.60 -0.29
C SER A 252 -7.95 12.16 -1.16
N ASP A 253 -6.91 11.35 -1.30
CA ASP A 253 -5.81 11.59 -2.24
C ASP A 253 -6.09 10.99 -3.63
N GLY A 254 -7.16 10.19 -3.77
CA GLY A 254 -7.46 9.43 -4.98
C GLY A 254 -7.71 10.28 -6.21
N ILE A 255 -8.45 11.39 -6.06
CA ILE A 255 -8.79 12.29 -7.18
C ILE A 255 -7.52 12.93 -7.74
N PHE A 256 -6.67 13.47 -6.87
CA PHE A 256 -5.43 14.11 -7.29
C PHE A 256 -4.48 13.10 -7.93
N ASN A 257 -4.23 11.95 -7.29
CA ASN A 257 -3.39 10.89 -7.84
C ASN A 257 -3.88 10.43 -9.22
N MET A 258 -5.19 10.23 -9.38
CA MET A 258 -5.79 9.78 -10.64
C MET A 258 -5.59 10.82 -11.77
N ARG A 259 -5.82 12.11 -11.50
CA ARG A 259 -5.59 13.17 -12.47
C ARG A 259 -4.13 13.20 -12.91
N CYS A 260 -3.19 13.14 -11.98
CA CYS A 260 -1.77 13.06 -12.27
C CYS A 260 -1.42 11.82 -13.11
N ALA A 261 -1.97 10.65 -12.76
CA ALA A 261 -1.73 9.41 -13.49
C ALA A 261 -2.22 9.47 -14.94
N VAL A 262 -3.44 10.00 -15.18
CA VAL A 262 -3.99 10.18 -16.52
C VAL A 262 -3.18 11.20 -17.31
N GLN A 263 -2.72 12.28 -16.68
CA GLN A 263 -1.87 13.28 -17.33
C GLN A 263 -0.52 12.66 -17.76
N VAL A 264 0.13 11.86 -16.90
CA VAL A 264 1.36 11.13 -17.28
C VAL A 264 1.09 10.15 -18.42
N ALA A 265 0.01 9.37 -18.36
CA ALA A 265 -0.34 8.41 -19.40
C ALA A 265 -0.54 9.08 -20.77
N ARG A 266 -1.09 10.28 -20.77
CA ARG A 266 -1.39 11.06 -21.98
C ARG A 266 -0.16 11.78 -22.53
N GLU A 267 0.58 12.49 -21.69
CA GLU A 267 1.55 13.53 -22.11
C GLU A 267 3.01 13.05 -22.07
N ALA A 268 3.37 12.18 -21.11
CA ALA A 268 4.76 11.81 -20.91
C ALA A 268 5.36 11.06 -22.13
N ASP A 269 6.56 11.44 -22.56
CA ASP A 269 7.38 10.63 -23.47
C ASP A 269 8.08 9.53 -22.67
N LEU A 270 7.31 8.55 -22.24
CA LEU A 270 7.75 7.51 -21.31
C LEU A 270 7.28 6.13 -21.79
N GLY A 271 8.21 5.20 -21.95
CA GLY A 271 7.98 3.80 -22.32
C GLY A 271 8.29 2.84 -21.17
N GLU A 272 7.80 3.16 -19.97
CA GLU A 272 8.06 2.37 -18.76
C GLU A 272 6.77 2.10 -17.94
N VAL A 273 6.86 1.11 -17.05
CA VAL A 273 5.88 0.90 -15.98
C VAL A 273 6.26 1.77 -14.79
N VAL A 274 5.33 2.61 -14.35
CA VAL A 274 5.57 3.59 -13.27
C VAL A 274 4.43 3.58 -12.24
N VAL A 275 4.74 4.08 -11.06
CA VAL A 275 3.76 4.39 -10.01
C VAL A 275 3.69 5.90 -9.85
N VAL A 276 2.48 6.47 -9.86
CA VAL A 276 2.26 7.91 -9.68
C VAL A 276 1.45 8.13 -8.41
N MET A 277 2.07 8.73 -7.41
CA MET A 277 1.50 8.96 -6.09
C MET A 277 2.00 10.30 -5.52
N HIS A 278 1.27 10.83 -4.53
CA HIS A 278 1.65 12.05 -3.81
C HIS A 278 3.13 12.09 -3.41
N SER A 279 3.80 13.20 -3.69
CA SER A 279 5.17 13.44 -3.26
C SER A 279 5.29 13.84 -1.78
N ASP A 280 4.26 14.52 -1.26
CA ASP A 280 4.13 14.96 0.13
C ASP A 280 2.65 14.91 0.59
N ALA A 281 2.30 15.57 1.67
CA ALA A 281 0.92 15.56 2.20
C ALA A 281 -0.03 16.55 1.50
N SER A 282 0.48 17.40 0.58
CA SER A 282 -0.30 18.41 -0.14
C SER A 282 -0.81 17.89 -1.50
N ASP A 283 -1.88 18.49 -2.01
CA ASP A 283 -2.41 18.19 -3.35
C ASP A 283 -1.73 19.07 -4.43
N ILE A 284 -0.41 19.28 -4.35
CA ILE A 284 0.34 20.13 -5.27
C ILE A 284 1.13 19.33 -6.28
N ARG A 285 1.73 18.20 -5.82
CA ARG A 285 2.68 17.44 -6.62
C ARG A 285 2.55 15.93 -6.38
N ALA A 286 2.65 15.16 -7.47
CA ALA A 286 2.85 13.70 -7.42
C ALA A 286 4.21 13.34 -8.04
N ASP A 287 4.90 12.36 -7.48
CA ASP A 287 6.14 11.84 -8.03
C ASP A 287 5.87 10.68 -9.01
N ILE A 288 6.70 10.59 -10.04
CA ILE A 288 6.69 9.49 -11.03
C ILE A 288 7.80 8.52 -10.65
N HIS A 289 7.43 7.42 -10.03
CA HIS A 289 8.37 6.40 -9.57
C HIS A 289 8.54 5.30 -10.62
N ARG A 290 9.78 4.87 -10.92
CA ARG A 290 10.00 3.66 -11.71
C ARG A 290 9.41 2.45 -10.99
N GLY A 291 8.62 1.62 -11.67
CA GLY A 291 7.88 0.51 -11.07
C GLY A 291 8.75 -0.52 -10.37
N THR A 292 10.01 -0.67 -10.79
CA THR A 292 11.00 -1.59 -10.19
C THR A 292 11.82 -0.98 -9.05
N ARG A 293 11.65 0.32 -8.79
CA ARG A 293 12.40 1.08 -7.76
C ARG A 293 11.52 1.68 -6.68
N VAL A 294 10.24 1.41 -6.72
CA VAL A 294 9.25 2.02 -5.81
C VAL A 294 8.92 1.07 -4.66
N ARG A 295 8.73 1.65 -3.48
CA ARG A 295 8.25 0.93 -2.29
C ARG A 295 7.26 1.77 -1.50
N LYS A 296 6.23 1.11 -0.94
CA LYS A 296 5.34 1.71 0.06
C LYS A 296 6.07 1.77 1.40
N MET A 297 6.41 2.98 1.84
CA MET A 297 7.23 3.23 3.03
C MET A 297 6.41 3.55 4.28
N HIS A 298 5.12 3.78 4.13
CA HIS A 298 4.23 4.10 5.24
C HIS A 298 2.86 3.48 5.02
N SER A 299 2.26 2.94 6.07
CA SER A 299 0.98 2.22 5.98
C SER A 299 -0.22 3.10 5.60
N THR A 300 -0.20 4.41 5.91
CA THR A 300 -1.40 5.27 5.81
C THR A 300 -1.17 6.69 5.29
N ARG A 301 0.08 7.17 5.15
CA ARG A 301 0.36 8.52 4.66
C ARG A 301 0.05 8.64 3.18
N ARG A 302 -0.36 9.84 2.72
CA ARG A 302 -0.57 10.13 1.28
C ARG A 302 0.72 9.95 0.49
N ASP A 303 1.84 10.45 1.01
CA ASP A 303 3.18 10.33 0.47
C ASP A 303 3.88 9.01 0.90
N ALA A 304 3.13 7.92 0.91
CA ALA A 304 3.64 6.62 1.35
C ALA A 304 4.67 6.00 0.41
N PHE A 305 4.66 6.34 -0.86
CA PHE A 305 5.55 5.76 -1.86
C PHE A 305 6.85 6.55 -1.98
N ARG A 306 7.97 5.82 -2.11
CA ARG A 306 9.30 6.42 -2.34
C ARG A 306 10.06 5.60 -3.36
N THR A 307 10.81 6.30 -4.22
CA THR A 307 11.87 5.68 -5.02
C THR A 307 13.07 5.39 -4.13
N LEU A 308 13.60 4.19 -4.19
CA LEU A 308 14.78 3.76 -3.43
C LEU A 308 15.93 3.43 -4.37
N ASN A 309 17.16 3.73 -3.91
CA ASN A 309 18.42 3.53 -4.63
C ASN A 309 18.50 4.24 -6.00
N SER A 310 17.63 5.20 -6.26
CA SER A 310 17.63 6.10 -7.42
C SER A 310 16.77 7.31 -7.14
N SER A 311 16.70 8.25 -8.09
CA SER A 311 15.75 9.36 -8.07
C SER A 311 14.43 8.98 -8.75
N PRO A 312 13.30 9.64 -8.44
CA PRO A 312 12.09 9.54 -9.24
C PRO A 312 12.37 9.90 -10.72
N LEU A 313 11.65 9.29 -11.64
CA LEU A 313 11.76 9.62 -13.09
C LEU A 313 11.25 11.02 -13.42
N GLY A 314 10.54 11.64 -12.50
CA GLY A 314 9.99 12.96 -12.66
C GLY A 314 8.86 13.22 -11.67
N TRP A 315 8.08 14.23 -11.98
CA TRP A 315 6.92 14.60 -11.16
C TRP A 315 5.83 15.25 -12.01
N VAL A 316 4.65 15.36 -11.43
CA VAL A 316 3.49 16.06 -11.97
C VAL A 316 3.05 17.13 -11.00
N ASP A 317 2.87 18.34 -11.50
CA ASP A 317 2.18 19.46 -10.86
C ASP A 317 1.12 20.00 -11.83
N ALA A 318 1.26 21.21 -12.34
CA ALA A 318 0.46 21.71 -13.46
C ALA A 318 0.86 21.08 -14.80
N ALA A 319 2.08 20.52 -14.90
CA ALA A 319 2.64 19.88 -16.07
C ALA A 319 3.39 18.58 -15.69
N VAL A 320 3.72 17.77 -16.69
CA VAL A 320 4.57 16.59 -16.52
C VAL A 320 6.03 17.00 -16.72
N HIS A 321 6.85 16.71 -15.70
CA HIS A 321 8.29 16.95 -15.71
C HIS A 321 9.02 15.62 -15.64
N LEU A 322 9.81 15.30 -16.66
CA LEU A 322 10.64 14.09 -16.68
C LEU A 322 12.11 14.44 -16.45
N THR A 323 12.80 13.61 -15.68
CA THR A 323 14.27 13.63 -15.58
C THR A 323 14.89 12.88 -16.74
N GLY A 324 16.20 13.07 -17.01
CA GLY A 324 16.87 12.47 -18.18
C GLY A 324 17.07 10.95 -18.14
N ASP A 325 16.75 10.28 -17.05
CA ASP A 325 17.06 8.85 -16.81
C ASP A 325 15.86 7.92 -17.04
N HIS A 326 15.06 8.18 -18.07
CA HIS A 326 13.90 7.39 -18.45
C HIS A 326 14.03 6.83 -19.87
N ARG A 327 13.24 5.78 -20.17
CA ARG A 327 13.08 5.26 -21.53
C ARG A 327 11.93 5.97 -22.22
N SER A 328 12.19 6.54 -23.38
CA SER A 328 11.16 7.13 -24.24
C SER A 328 10.22 6.08 -24.81
N ARG A 329 9.07 6.52 -25.30
CA ARG A 329 8.07 5.69 -25.98
C ARG A 329 8.68 4.91 -27.13
N ALA A 330 8.46 3.60 -27.15
CA ALA A 330 8.88 2.78 -28.28
C ALA A 330 8.00 3.05 -29.52
N LYS A 331 8.60 2.90 -30.70
CA LYS A 331 7.87 3.00 -31.99
C LYS A 331 7.17 1.68 -32.35
N SER A 332 7.45 0.59 -31.64
CA SER A 332 6.90 -0.74 -31.85
C SER A 332 5.70 -0.99 -30.94
N THR A 333 4.95 -2.05 -31.24
CA THR A 333 3.92 -2.59 -30.32
C THR A 333 4.57 -3.21 -29.09
N ALA A 334 3.95 -3.07 -27.94
CA ALA A 334 4.37 -3.70 -26.68
C ALA A 334 4.53 -5.23 -26.87
N LYS A 335 5.69 -5.76 -26.49
CA LYS A 335 5.94 -7.19 -26.45
C LYS A 335 5.55 -7.74 -25.09
N LEU A 336 4.83 -8.86 -25.09
CA LEU A 336 4.39 -9.55 -23.87
C LEU A 336 5.23 -10.81 -23.64
N GLU A 337 5.88 -10.88 -22.50
CA GLU A 337 6.70 -12.00 -22.02
C GLU A 337 6.14 -12.52 -20.69
N LYS A 338 4.96 -13.14 -20.73
CA LYS A 338 4.24 -13.58 -19.53
C LYS A 338 4.75 -14.87 -18.93
N GLY A 339 4.34 -15.13 -17.71
CA GLY A 339 4.56 -16.36 -16.97
C GLY A 339 5.45 -16.18 -15.75
N PHE A 340 5.03 -16.80 -14.64
CA PHE A 340 5.77 -16.85 -13.39
C PHE A 340 5.80 -18.27 -12.85
N ASP A 341 6.96 -18.70 -12.36
CA ASP A 341 7.08 -19.97 -11.62
C ASP A 341 6.62 -19.75 -10.18
N ARG A 342 5.67 -20.56 -9.73
CA ARG A 342 5.11 -20.44 -8.38
C ARG A 342 5.95 -21.15 -7.30
N ASN A 343 7.07 -21.77 -7.68
CA ASN A 343 7.99 -22.46 -6.77
C ASN A 343 9.16 -21.59 -6.32
N GLY A 344 9.06 -20.26 -6.46
CA GLY A 344 9.95 -19.32 -5.77
C GLY A 344 9.48 -19.07 -4.33
N ARG A 345 10.44 -18.85 -3.43
CA ARG A 345 10.15 -18.48 -2.04
C ARG A 345 10.99 -17.27 -1.66
N MET A 346 10.46 -16.47 -0.72
CA MET A 346 11.20 -15.37 -0.10
C MET A 346 11.42 -15.72 1.37
N LEU A 347 12.67 -15.71 1.80
CA LEU A 347 13.07 -15.99 3.18
C LEU A 347 13.69 -14.73 3.80
N TRP A 348 12.96 -14.15 4.75
CA TRP A 348 13.44 -12.99 5.50
C TRP A 348 14.36 -13.46 6.62
N ILE A 349 15.62 -13.07 6.56
CA ILE A 349 16.65 -13.52 7.51
C ILE A 349 16.55 -12.72 8.82
N HIS A 350 16.41 -13.43 9.93
CA HIS A 350 16.34 -12.82 11.26
C HIS A 350 17.29 -13.51 12.25
N PRO A 351 17.65 -12.85 13.37
CA PRO A 351 18.40 -13.50 14.42
C PRO A 351 17.69 -14.75 14.98
N GLY A 352 18.41 -15.86 15.09
CA GLY A 352 17.86 -17.12 15.60
C GLY A 352 17.21 -18.03 14.56
N ILE A 353 17.05 -17.60 13.29
CA ILE A 353 16.55 -18.48 12.21
C ILE A 353 17.41 -19.76 12.13
N THR A 354 16.76 -20.92 12.12
CA THR A 354 17.44 -22.22 12.07
C THR A 354 17.37 -22.86 10.69
N PRO A 355 18.25 -23.84 10.39
CA PRO A 355 18.15 -24.63 9.15
C PRO A 355 16.83 -25.38 9.00
N GLU A 356 16.23 -25.83 10.10
CA GLU A 356 14.93 -26.53 10.12
C GLU A 356 13.81 -25.58 9.74
N GLU A 357 13.80 -24.37 10.30
CA GLU A 357 12.84 -23.30 9.93
C GLU A 357 12.99 -22.92 8.46
N ALA A 358 14.21 -22.67 8.00
CA ALA A 358 14.50 -22.35 6.61
C ALA A 358 14.04 -23.48 5.68
N THR A 359 14.27 -24.75 6.03
CA THR A 359 13.80 -25.91 5.27
C THR A 359 12.28 -25.95 5.19
N ALA A 360 11.58 -25.78 6.32
CA ALA A 360 10.12 -25.77 6.37
C ALA A 360 9.52 -24.66 5.49
N ALA A 361 10.10 -23.45 5.56
CA ALA A 361 9.64 -22.28 4.79
C ALA A 361 9.88 -22.42 3.27
N THR A 362 10.82 -23.27 2.85
CA THR A 362 11.25 -23.38 1.44
C THR A 362 10.99 -24.73 0.81
N VAL A 363 10.11 -25.55 1.38
CA VAL A 363 9.71 -26.86 0.83
C VAL A 363 9.27 -26.71 -0.64
N GLY A 364 9.87 -27.52 -1.54
CA GLY A 364 9.56 -27.56 -2.95
C GLY A 364 10.02 -26.33 -3.75
N ALA A 365 10.84 -25.47 -3.15
CA ALA A 365 11.35 -24.29 -3.83
C ALA A 365 12.36 -24.65 -4.92
N ARG A 366 12.17 -24.12 -6.13
CA ARG A 366 13.17 -24.12 -7.21
C ARG A 366 14.17 -22.97 -7.04
N GLY A 367 13.72 -21.87 -6.45
CA GLY A 367 14.53 -20.71 -6.12
C GLY A 367 14.10 -20.05 -4.82
N VAL A 368 15.08 -19.55 -4.08
CA VAL A 368 14.87 -18.85 -2.81
C VAL A 368 15.54 -17.48 -2.85
N LEU A 369 14.76 -16.42 -2.66
CA LEU A 369 15.29 -15.10 -2.40
C LEU A 369 15.59 -14.98 -0.92
N LEU A 370 16.85 -14.83 -0.56
CA LEU A 370 17.29 -14.49 0.79
C LEU A 370 17.25 -12.97 0.95
N VAL A 371 16.40 -12.47 1.84
CA VAL A 371 16.42 -11.07 2.25
C VAL A 371 17.35 -10.95 3.45
N GLY A 372 18.64 -10.75 3.15
CA GLY A 372 19.74 -10.82 4.11
C GLY A 372 19.91 -9.55 4.93
N THR A 373 20.73 -9.64 5.97
CA THR A 373 21.07 -8.49 6.81
C THR A 373 22.24 -7.69 6.21
N GLY A 374 22.20 -6.37 6.36
CA GLY A 374 23.26 -5.47 5.90
C GLY A 374 23.61 -5.68 4.43
N MET A 375 24.87 -6.02 4.14
CA MET A 375 25.36 -6.22 2.76
C MET A 375 25.05 -7.63 2.19
N GLY A 376 24.02 -8.29 2.68
CA GLY A 376 23.60 -9.62 2.21
C GLY A 376 24.24 -10.76 3.02
N HIS A 377 24.02 -10.77 4.32
CA HIS A 377 24.53 -11.79 5.23
C HIS A 377 23.41 -12.63 5.83
N VAL A 378 23.79 -13.86 6.19
CA VAL A 378 22.97 -14.81 6.94
C VAL A 378 23.72 -15.31 8.17
N PRO A 379 23.05 -15.84 9.21
CA PRO A 379 23.70 -16.53 10.32
C PRO A 379 24.55 -17.71 9.86
N SER A 380 25.67 -17.96 10.54
CA SER A 380 26.62 -19.02 10.16
C SER A 380 25.99 -20.41 10.08
N GLN A 381 24.99 -20.68 10.89
CA GLN A 381 24.27 -21.97 10.88
C GLN A 381 23.51 -22.25 9.56
N LEU A 382 23.21 -21.22 8.76
CA LEU A 382 22.55 -21.40 7.45
C LEU A 382 23.56 -21.67 6.32
N LEU A 383 24.86 -21.47 6.49
CA LEU A 383 25.85 -21.62 5.40
C LEU A 383 25.88 -23.06 4.84
N ALA A 384 25.91 -24.06 5.72
CA ALA A 384 25.89 -25.46 5.34
C ALA A 384 24.54 -25.81 4.66
N TRP A 385 23.43 -25.34 5.20
CA TRP A 385 22.10 -25.54 4.61
C TRP A 385 21.99 -24.94 3.20
N ILE A 386 22.41 -23.68 3.00
CA ILE A 386 22.38 -23.03 1.66
C ILE A 386 23.20 -23.84 0.65
N ARG A 387 24.43 -24.25 1.05
CA ARG A 387 25.31 -25.06 0.20
C ARG A 387 24.68 -26.40 -0.19
N ASP A 388 24.08 -27.09 0.78
CA ASP A 388 23.53 -28.44 0.56
C ASP A 388 22.24 -28.39 -0.26
N GLN A 389 21.35 -27.41 -0.01
CA GLN A 389 20.18 -27.16 -0.83
C GLN A 389 20.56 -26.69 -2.25
N GLY A 390 21.62 -25.88 -2.36
CA GLY A 390 22.16 -25.45 -3.66
C GLY A 390 22.68 -26.61 -4.51
N LYS A 391 23.35 -27.59 -3.89
CA LYS A 391 23.76 -28.85 -4.53
C LYS A 391 22.58 -29.74 -4.92
N ALA A 392 21.49 -29.68 -4.14
CA ALA A 392 20.25 -30.40 -4.43
C ALA A 392 19.43 -29.75 -5.56
N GLY A 393 19.86 -28.58 -6.07
CA GLY A 393 19.26 -27.93 -7.23
C GLY A 393 18.50 -26.62 -6.92
N THR A 394 18.36 -26.23 -5.68
CA THR A 394 17.72 -24.94 -5.32
C THR A 394 18.64 -23.78 -5.71
N LEU A 395 18.11 -22.79 -6.43
CA LEU A 395 18.81 -21.55 -6.72
C LEU A 395 18.63 -20.57 -5.57
N PHE A 396 19.70 -19.93 -5.12
CA PHE A 396 19.65 -18.86 -4.12
C PHE A 396 20.01 -17.51 -4.72
N ALA A 397 19.19 -16.51 -4.46
CA ALA A 397 19.47 -15.11 -4.76
C ALA A 397 19.48 -14.30 -3.45
N MET A 398 20.23 -13.20 -3.41
CA MET A 398 20.45 -12.38 -2.22
C MET A 398 20.11 -10.93 -2.49
N THR A 399 19.29 -10.34 -1.63
CA THR A 399 19.08 -8.89 -1.50
C THR A 399 19.19 -8.48 -0.02
N THR A 400 19.00 -7.21 0.29
CA THR A 400 19.12 -6.68 1.66
C THR A 400 17.77 -6.30 2.28
N GLN A 401 17.70 -6.37 3.61
CA GLN A 401 16.61 -5.80 4.42
C GLN A 401 16.72 -4.28 4.55
N CYS A 402 17.91 -3.73 4.29
CA CYS A 402 18.11 -2.29 4.36
C CYS A 402 17.26 -1.58 3.32
N LEU A 403 16.70 -0.45 3.69
CA LEU A 403 15.83 0.35 2.81
C LEU A 403 16.61 0.99 1.66
N GLY A 404 17.89 1.25 1.86
CA GLY A 404 18.81 1.75 0.83
C GLY A 404 20.14 1.03 0.89
N GLY A 405 20.88 1.09 -0.20
CA GLY A 405 22.19 0.48 -0.35
C GLY A 405 22.18 -0.79 -1.20
N THR A 406 23.30 -1.52 -1.17
CA THR A 406 23.56 -2.65 -2.05
C THR A 406 24.08 -3.86 -1.27
N VAL A 407 23.83 -5.06 -1.77
CA VAL A 407 24.49 -6.27 -1.28
C VAL A 407 25.85 -6.43 -1.98
N ASP A 408 26.85 -6.90 -1.20
CA ASP A 408 28.21 -7.10 -1.71
C ASP A 408 28.87 -8.32 -1.05
N PRO A 409 29.20 -9.36 -1.80
CA PRO A 409 29.83 -10.56 -1.25
C PRO A 409 31.31 -10.38 -0.91
N TYR A 410 31.97 -9.34 -1.40
CA TYR A 410 33.44 -9.27 -1.34
C TYR A 410 34.01 -8.55 -0.12
N VAL A 411 33.19 -7.85 0.64
CA VAL A 411 33.62 -7.08 1.83
C VAL A 411 33.97 -8.01 2.99
N TYR A 412 33.17 -9.03 3.24
CA TYR A 412 33.38 -9.96 4.36
C TYR A 412 33.60 -11.39 3.89
N SER A 413 34.36 -12.18 4.67
CA SER A 413 34.64 -13.61 4.36
C SER A 413 33.37 -14.44 4.19
N ARG A 414 32.36 -14.19 4.99
CA ARG A 414 31.06 -14.89 4.90
C ARG A 414 30.33 -14.60 3.59
N GLY A 415 30.37 -13.38 3.09
CA GLY A 415 29.84 -13.05 1.77
C GLY A 415 30.51 -13.83 0.64
N ARG A 416 31.83 -13.95 0.71
CA ARG A 416 32.62 -14.74 -0.26
C ARG A 416 32.27 -16.23 -0.20
N GLU A 417 32.04 -16.78 0.99
CA GLU A 417 31.62 -18.16 1.18
C GLU A 417 30.23 -18.41 0.57
N LEU A 418 29.28 -17.50 0.76
CA LEU A 418 27.96 -17.56 0.15
C LEU A 418 28.04 -17.48 -1.38
N ALA A 419 28.80 -16.55 -1.93
CA ALA A 419 28.98 -16.41 -3.36
C ALA A 419 29.64 -17.68 -3.97
N SER A 420 30.68 -18.22 -3.31
CA SER A 420 31.29 -19.49 -3.76
C SER A 420 30.39 -20.71 -3.62
N SER A 421 29.33 -20.62 -2.81
CA SER A 421 28.26 -21.62 -2.71
C SER A 421 27.17 -21.44 -3.77
N GLY A 422 27.33 -20.48 -4.70
CA GLY A 422 26.43 -20.24 -5.81
C GLY A 422 25.23 -19.35 -5.47
N VAL A 423 25.34 -18.48 -4.46
CA VAL A 423 24.33 -17.45 -4.17
C VAL A 423 24.50 -16.27 -5.13
N VAL A 424 23.47 -15.90 -5.86
CA VAL A 424 23.44 -14.78 -6.80
C VAL A 424 23.14 -13.48 -6.05
N TYR A 425 24.07 -12.55 -6.02
CA TYR A 425 23.90 -11.25 -5.37
C TYR A 425 23.25 -10.26 -6.35
N LEU A 426 22.13 -9.63 -5.93
CA LEU A 426 21.29 -8.83 -6.79
C LEU A 426 21.52 -7.31 -6.67
N GLY A 427 22.70 -6.92 -6.15
CA GLY A 427 23.06 -5.50 -6.03
C GLY A 427 22.11 -4.72 -5.13
N ASP A 428 21.61 -3.62 -5.65
CA ASP A 428 20.70 -2.70 -4.97
C ASP A 428 19.20 -2.93 -5.29
N MET A 429 18.87 -4.09 -5.86
CA MET A 429 17.49 -4.47 -6.19
C MET A 429 16.64 -4.62 -4.93
N LEU A 430 15.44 -4.03 -4.96
CA LEU A 430 14.48 -4.10 -3.83
C LEU A 430 13.95 -5.52 -3.63
N PRO A 431 13.64 -5.94 -2.40
CA PRO A 431 13.13 -7.28 -2.12
C PRO A 431 11.88 -7.66 -2.93
N GLU A 432 10.93 -6.74 -3.06
CA GLU A 432 9.70 -6.95 -3.84
C GLU A 432 10.01 -7.22 -5.31
N THR A 433 10.86 -6.39 -5.91
CA THR A 433 11.29 -6.51 -7.30
C THR A 433 12.12 -7.76 -7.54
N ALA A 434 13.05 -8.06 -6.63
CA ALA A 434 13.90 -9.24 -6.68
C ALA A 434 13.10 -10.54 -6.63
N PHE A 435 12.06 -10.58 -5.79
CA PHE A 435 11.18 -11.74 -5.69
C PHE A 435 10.39 -11.96 -6.99
N VAL A 436 9.78 -10.92 -7.51
CA VAL A 436 9.04 -10.99 -8.78
C VAL A 436 9.95 -11.39 -9.93
N LYS A 437 11.16 -10.82 -9.99
CA LYS A 437 12.16 -11.18 -11.00
C LYS A 437 12.59 -12.65 -10.90
N LEU A 438 12.76 -13.16 -9.67
CA LEU A 438 13.06 -14.57 -9.44
C LEU A 438 11.96 -15.48 -10.00
N LEU A 439 10.69 -15.21 -9.71
CA LEU A 439 9.55 -15.98 -10.22
C LEU A 439 9.51 -15.96 -11.75
N TRP A 440 9.71 -14.79 -12.35
CA TRP A 440 9.71 -14.61 -13.79
C TRP A 440 10.91 -15.32 -14.47
N ALA A 441 12.12 -15.18 -13.91
CA ALA A 441 13.31 -15.82 -14.42
C ALA A 441 13.24 -17.35 -14.35
N LEU A 442 12.73 -17.91 -13.24
CA LEU A 442 12.53 -19.36 -13.07
C LEU A 442 11.53 -19.95 -14.08
N HIS A 443 10.52 -19.19 -14.49
CA HIS A 443 9.59 -19.61 -15.52
C HIS A 443 10.21 -19.60 -16.91
N ARG A 444 10.92 -18.52 -17.23
CA ARG A 444 11.36 -18.21 -18.59
C ARG A 444 12.64 -18.89 -18.99
N ALA A 445 13.62 -18.92 -18.10
CA ALA A 445 14.96 -19.40 -18.41
C ALA A 445 15.07 -20.93 -18.26
N LYS A 446 15.74 -21.55 -19.24
CA LYS A 446 16.00 -23.00 -19.19
C LYS A 446 17.39 -23.28 -18.62
N GLY A 447 17.40 -23.89 -17.43
CA GLY A 447 18.63 -24.23 -16.72
C GLY A 447 19.11 -23.11 -15.77
N ARG A 448 19.95 -23.51 -14.80
CA ARG A 448 20.44 -22.69 -13.72
C ARG A 448 21.18 -21.44 -14.21
N GLU A 449 22.14 -21.63 -15.10
CA GLU A 449 22.98 -20.55 -15.63
C GLU A 449 22.16 -19.46 -16.31
N ALA A 450 21.15 -19.82 -17.10
CA ALA A 450 20.27 -18.85 -17.76
C ALA A 450 19.41 -18.08 -16.76
N VAL A 451 18.98 -18.71 -15.65
CA VAL A 451 18.27 -18.01 -14.57
C VAL A 451 19.21 -17.02 -13.86
N GLU A 452 20.43 -17.46 -13.52
CA GLU A 452 21.46 -16.61 -12.89
C GLU A 452 21.80 -15.39 -13.76
N GLN A 453 21.98 -15.59 -15.05
CA GLN A 453 22.22 -14.52 -16.02
C GLN A 453 21.05 -13.54 -16.06
N THR A 454 19.80 -14.06 -16.13
CA THR A 454 18.60 -13.22 -16.14
C THR A 454 18.50 -12.38 -14.86
N LEU A 455 18.77 -12.97 -13.70
CA LEU A 455 18.76 -12.28 -12.41
C LEU A 455 19.82 -11.19 -12.32
N GLY A 456 21.02 -11.43 -12.87
CA GLY A 456 22.15 -10.49 -12.84
C GLY A 456 22.10 -9.40 -13.93
N THR A 457 21.14 -9.44 -14.86
CA THR A 457 21.03 -8.44 -15.94
C THR A 457 19.98 -7.38 -15.58
N ASP A 458 20.33 -6.10 -15.69
CA ASP A 458 19.35 -5.01 -15.59
C ASP A 458 18.41 -5.03 -16.80
N LEU A 459 17.12 -5.24 -16.56
CA LEU A 459 16.10 -5.41 -17.60
C LEU A 459 15.13 -4.25 -17.65
N ALA A 460 14.76 -3.71 -16.50
CA ALA A 460 13.71 -2.72 -16.34
C ALA A 460 14.13 -1.56 -15.42
N GLY A 461 15.44 -1.29 -15.32
CA GLY A 461 16.00 -0.26 -14.45
C GLY A 461 15.97 -0.65 -12.97
N GLU A 462 15.91 -1.95 -12.67
CA GLU A 462 15.84 -2.47 -11.30
C GLU A 462 17.18 -2.54 -10.59
N MET A 463 18.30 -2.39 -11.30
CA MET A 463 19.65 -2.37 -10.74
C MET A 463 20.43 -1.15 -11.23
N SER A 464 21.26 -0.58 -10.37
CA SER A 464 22.18 0.48 -10.75
C SER A 464 23.40 -0.09 -11.48
N PRO A 465 23.88 0.57 -12.55
CA PRO A 465 25.11 0.17 -13.23
C PRO A 465 26.31 0.47 -12.34
N GLY A 466 26.90 -0.56 -11.74
CA GLY A 466 28.10 -0.42 -10.91
C GLY A 466 27.84 -0.04 -9.45
N ARG A 467 28.87 -0.16 -8.60
CA ARG A 467 28.83 0.31 -7.22
C ARG A 467 28.78 1.82 -7.19
N SER A 468 27.72 2.41 -6.65
CA SER A 468 27.87 3.67 -5.96
C SER A 468 28.67 3.41 -4.68
N LEU A 469 29.97 3.61 -4.71
CA LEU A 469 30.87 3.46 -3.55
C LEU A 469 30.60 4.51 -2.46
N PHE A 470 29.83 5.51 -2.81
CA PHE A 470 29.38 6.55 -1.90
C PHE A 470 27.87 6.61 -2.06
N GLY A 471 27.15 6.16 -1.02
CA GLY A 471 25.75 6.50 -0.93
C GLY A 471 25.64 8.00 -1.25
N GLU A 472 24.78 8.34 -2.22
CA GLU A 472 24.45 9.72 -2.46
C GLU A 472 24.09 10.31 -1.11
N ARG A 473 24.88 11.28 -0.65
CA ARG A 473 24.47 12.13 0.45
C ARG A 473 23.12 12.66 0.00
N GLU A 474 22.07 12.20 0.66
CA GLU A 474 20.82 12.93 0.57
C GLU A 474 21.22 14.38 0.81
N SER A 475 21.11 15.18 -0.23
CA SER A 475 21.24 16.62 -0.13
C SER A 475 20.02 17.11 0.64
N ASN A 476 20.12 16.98 1.96
CA ASN A 476 19.21 17.55 2.94
C ASN A 476 19.49 19.06 3.09
N GLU A 477 20.02 19.66 2.03
CA GLU A 477 20.21 21.10 1.97
C GLU A 477 19.18 21.69 1.04
N SER A 478 18.36 22.54 1.64
CA SER A 478 17.38 23.44 1.07
C SER A 478 16.02 22.84 0.66
N ARG A 479 15.17 22.64 1.66
CA ARG A 479 13.75 22.96 1.52
C ARG A 479 13.49 24.27 2.28
N PRO A 480 12.98 25.33 1.61
CA PRO A 480 12.46 26.49 2.30
C PRO A 480 11.20 26.15 3.10
#